data_d3e266153a4689a829b8f4fa49b043b8
#
_entry.id   d3e266153a4689a829b8f4fa49b043b8
#
_cell.length_a   1.000
_cell.length_b   1.000
_cell.length_c   1.000
_cell.angle_alpha   90.00
_cell.angle_beta   90.00
_cell.angle_gamma   90.00
#
_symmetry.space_group_name_H-M   'P 1'
#
loop_
_entity.id
_entity.type
_entity.pdbx_description
1 polymer ?
#
loop_
_entity_poly.entity_id
_entity_poly.type
_entity_poly.pdbx_seq_one_letter_code
_entity_poly.pdbx_strand_id
1 'polypeptide(L)'
;ATMDEPYIKKHTYADLDIWRKDNVWATFMAGGAGIEFYIGGGLDLRVQDFREYEEYYNTMAVAVNFFKKNIPFWQLEPDDDFVGNAWTLKKDGSFYLLYFKDGGTSEVNLPAGDYTISWFDPRNNTLKNNETKVLTGGSSQSLGNPPGALGSDWACLIEKRN
;
A
#
# COMPACT_ATOMS: atom_id res chain seq x y z
N ALA A 1 -4.73 -5.51 -14.54
CA ALA A 1 -6.08 -5.70 -13.99
C ALA A 1 -6.58 -4.38 -13.38
N THR A 2 -7.87 -4.22 -13.27
CA THR A 2 -8.54 -3.13 -12.56
C THR A 2 -9.57 -3.75 -11.63
N MET A 3 -9.81 -3.14 -10.47
CA MET A 3 -10.97 -3.46 -9.66
C MET A 3 -12.16 -2.70 -10.24
N ASP A 4 -13.21 -3.43 -10.57
CA ASP A 4 -14.40 -2.89 -11.19
C ASP A 4 -15.53 -2.80 -10.15
N GLU A 5 -16.16 -1.65 -10.08
CA GLU A 5 -17.36 -1.34 -9.31
C GLU A 5 -17.43 -1.82 -7.85
N PRO A 6 -16.41 -1.62 -6.99
CA PRO A 6 -16.62 -1.84 -5.57
C PRO A 6 -17.68 -0.86 -5.03
N TYR A 7 -18.66 -1.41 -4.34
CA TYR A 7 -19.80 -0.63 -3.85
C TYR A 7 -19.46 0.12 -2.55
N ILE A 8 -19.66 1.44 -2.54
CA ILE A 8 -19.52 2.27 -1.34
C ILE A 8 -20.89 2.54 -0.74
N LYS A 9 -21.13 2.05 0.47
CA LYS A 9 -22.33 2.33 1.25
C LYS A 9 -22.25 3.70 1.90
N LYS A 10 -23.29 4.52 1.73
CA LYS A 10 -23.39 5.85 2.36
C LYS A 10 -23.32 5.74 3.90
N HIS A 11 -22.45 6.54 4.52
CA HIS A 11 -22.39 6.86 5.96
C HIS A 11 -21.88 5.83 6.99
N THR A 12 -20.90 5.01 6.68
CA THR A 12 -20.19 4.29 7.75
C THR A 12 -18.69 4.50 7.65
N TYR A 13 -18.11 5.25 8.62
CA TYR A 13 -16.66 5.48 8.72
C TYR A 13 -15.85 4.17 8.86
N ALA A 14 -16.49 3.09 9.33
CA ALA A 14 -15.90 1.75 9.31
C ALA A 14 -15.54 1.28 7.89
N ASP A 15 -16.26 1.76 6.89
CA ASP A 15 -16.06 1.37 5.50
C ASP A 15 -14.83 2.07 4.88
N LEU A 16 -14.37 3.22 5.41
CA LEU A 16 -13.23 3.95 4.87
C LEU A 16 -11.90 3.21 5.10
N ASP A 17 -11.74 2.53 6.23
CA ASP A 17 -10.57 1.69 6.51
C ASP A 17 -10.56 0.46 5.59
N ILE A 18 -11.72 -0.19 5.44
CA ILE A 18 -11.91 -1.31 4.51
C ILE A 18 -11.66 -0.83 3.08
N TRP A 19 -12.22 0.33 2.72
CA TRP A 19 -12.01 0.93 1.40
C TRP A 19 -10.53 1.13 1.11
N ARG A 20 -9.79 1.75 2.03
CA ARG A 20 -8.35 1.96 1.87
C ARG A 20 -7.60 0.65 1.72
N LYS A 21 -7.80 -0.29 2.65
CA LYS A 21 -7.02 -1.52 2.75
C LYS A 21 -7.41 -2.54 1.68
N ASP A 22 -8.69 -2.93 1.68
CA ASP A 22 -9.16 -4.10 0.94
C ASP A 22 -9.59 -3.78 -0.50
N ASN A 23 -9.73 -2.49 -0.84
CA ASN A 23 -10.02 -2.06 -2.21
C ASN A 23 -8.83 -1.32 -2.83
N VAL A 24 -8.44 -0.17 -2.26
CA VAL A 24 -7.44 0.69 -2.89
C VAL A 24 -6.06 0.03 -2.89
N TRP A 25 -5.52 -0.26 -1.72
CA TRP A 25 -4.19 -0.88 -1.61
C TRP A 25 -4.16 -2.30 -2.14
N ALA A 26 -5.18 -3.11 -1.88
CA ALA A 26 -5.28 -4.47 -2.43
C ALA A 26 -5.16 -4.47 -3.96
N THR A 27 -5.86 -3.57 -4.65
CA THR A 27 -5.81 -3.47 -6.11
C THR A 27 -4.40 -3.15 -6.60
N PHE A 28 -3.73 -2.15 -6.04
CA PHE A 28 -2.38 -1.80 -6.44
C PHE A 28 -1.37 -2.90 -6.10
N MET A 29 -1.48 -3.50 -4.92
CA MET A 29 -0.58 -4.59 -4.50
C MET A 29 -0.76 -5.87 -5.31
N ALA A 30 -1.93 -6.09 -5.90
CA ALA A 30 -2.18 -7.15 -6.87
C ALA A 30 -1.71 -6.80 -8.31
N GLY A 31 -1.00 -5.68 -8.50
CA GLY A 31 -0.57 -5.22 -9.82
C GLY A 31 -1.68 -4.58 -10.65
N GLY A 32 -2.78 -4.18 -10.03
CA GLY A 32 -3.90 -3.50 -10.70
C GLY A 32 -3.56 -2.07 -11.10
N ALA A 33 -3.97 -1.66 -12.29
CA ALA A 33 -3.65 -0.34 -12.85
C ALA A 33 -4.55 0.78 -12.37
N GLY A 34 -5.66 0.46 -11.69
CA GLY A 34 -6.62 1.44 -11.19
C GLY A 34 -7.85 0.82 -10.59
N ILE A 35 -8.70 1.66 -10.05
CA ILE A 35 -9.96 1.31 -9.42
C ILE A 35 -11.04 2.16 -10.05
N GLU A 36 -12.07 1.53 -10.57
CA GLU A 36 -13.33 2.16 -10.91
C GLU A 36 -14.34 1.80 -9.81
N PHE A 37 -14.93 2.79 -9.16
CA PHE A 37 -15.86 2.54 -8.08
C PHE A 37 -17.21 3.17 -8.34
N TYR A 38 -18.24 2.47 -7.89
CA TYR A 38 -19.61 2.87 -8.03
C TYR A 38 -20.07 3.67 -6.80
N ILE A 39 -20.42 4.92 -7.03
CA ILE A 39 -21.03 5.78 -6.02
C ILE A 39 -22.53 5.74 -6.22
N GLY A 40 -23.23 4.90 -5.47
CA GLY A 40 -24.66 4.77 -5.57
C GLY A 40 -25.30 4.44 -4.23
N GLY A 41 -26.35 5.14 -3.88
CA GLY A 41 -27.17 4.88 -2.70
C GLY A 41 -28.61 4.60 -3.10
N GLY A 42 -28.98 3.33 -3.25
CA GLY A 42 -30.37 2.93 -3.49
C GLY A 42 -30.77 2.83 -4.97
N LEU A 43 -32.07 2.72 -5.21
CA LEU A 43 -32.67 2.53 -6.54
C LEU A 43 -32.52 3.74 -7.50
N ASP A 44 -32.11 4.88 -6.98
CA ASP A 44 -31.87 6.08 -7.77
C ASP A 44 -30.35 6.22 -8.01
N LEU A 45 -29.89 5.80 -9.18
CA LEU A 45 -28.50 5.82 -9.64
C LEU A 45 -27.94 7.25 -9.81
N ARG A 46 -28.51 8.26 -9.18
CA ARG A 46 -28.04 9.64 -9.25
C ARG A 46 -26.99 9.91 -8.18
N VAL A 47 -25.80 10.24 -8.62
CA VAL A 47 -24.82 10.93 -7.76
C VAL A 47 -25.38 12.32 -7.48
N GLN A 48 -25.96 12.51 -6.31
CA GLN A 48 -26.59 13.78 -5.96
C GLN A 48 -25.55 14.84 -5.62
N ASP A 49 -24.53 14.48 -4.83
CA ASP A 49 -23.39 15.34 -4.53
C ASP A 49 -22.13 14.49 -4.32
N PHE A 50 -21.17 14.57 -5.25
CA PHE A 50 -19.90 13.83 -5.17
C PHE A 50 -19.04 14.29 -3.98
N ARG A 51 -19.25 15.49 -3.43
CA ARG A 51 -18.52 16.00 -2.27
C ARG A 51 -18.82 15.21 -0.99
N GLU A 52 -19.97 14.52 -0.93
CA GLU A 52 -20.29 13.62 0.17
C GLU A 52 -19.31 12.43 0.26
N TYR A 53 -18.51 12.19 -0.78
CA TYR A 53 -17.53 11.10 -0.87
C TYR A 53 -16.08 11.60 -0.91
N GLU A 54 -15.85 12.85 -0.50
CA GLU A 54 -14.53 13.50 -0.55
C GLU A 54 -13.44 12.69 0.18
N GLU A 55 -13.78 12.06 1.31
CA GLU A 55 -12.84 11.22 2.08
C GLU A 55 -12.38 9.98 1.30
N TYR A 56 -13.28 9.38 0.51
CA TYR A 56 -12.94 8.25 -0.36
C TYR A 56 -12.00 8.68 -1.49
N TYR A 57 -12.29 9.81 -2.14
CA TYR A 57 -11.42 10.38 -3.17
C TYR A 57 -10.06 10.75 -2.61
N ASN A 58 -10.01 11.35 -1.43
CA ASN A 58 -8.76 11.71 -0.77
C ASN A 58 -7.93 10.47 -0.43
N THR A 59 -8.57 9.42 0.06
CA THR A 59 -7.91 8.12 0.33
C THR A 59 -7.30 7.52 -0.93
N MET A 60 -8.04 7.55 -2.04
CA MET A 60 -7.52 7.10 -3.33
C MET A 60 -6.37 7.99 -3.83
N ALA A 61 -6.52 9.30 -3.71
CA ALA A 61 -5.49 10.26 -4.14
C ALA A 61 -4.17 10.05 -3.38
N VAL A 62 -4.23 9.73 -2.08
CA VAL A 62 -3.05 9.37 -1.29
C VAL A 62 -2.31 8.18 -1.89
N ALA A 63 -3.02 7.08 -2.17
CA ALA A 63 -2.42 5.89 -2.75
C ALA A 63 -1.88 6.16 -4.17
N VAL A 64 -2.70 6.74 -5.05
CA VAL A 64 -2.29 7.06 -6.43
C VAL A 64 -1.04 7.94 -6.46
N ASN A 65 -1.00 8.98 -5.63
CA ASN A 65 0.16 9.88 -5.57
C ASN A 65 1.40 9.17 -5.02
N PHE A 66 1.23 8.31 -4.00
CA PHE A 66 2.31 7.51 -3.47
C PHE A 66 2.91 6.60 -4.55
N PHE A 67 2.07 5.82 -5.25
CA PHE A 67 2.52 4.93 -6.31
C PHE A 67 3.17 5.68 -7.46
N LYS A 68 2.57 6.75 -7.95
CA LYS A 68 3.15 7.58 -9.04
C LYS A 68 4.49 8.18 -8.69
N LYS A 69 4.67 8.60 -7.44
CA LYS A 69 5.86 9.37 -7.03
C LYS A 69 7.01 8.47 -6.59
N ASN A 70 6.71 7.34 -5.94
CA ASN A 70 7.71 6.57 -5.22
C ASN A 70 7.93 5.16 -5.76
N ILE A 71 7.01 4.64 -6.60
CA ILE A 71 7.03 3.22 -6.98
C ILE A 71 7.24 3.07 -8.48
N PRO A 72 8.26 2.32 -8.93
CA PRO A 72 8.45 1.97 -10.35
C PRO A 72 7.46 0.85 -10.75
N PHE A 73 6.16 1.11 -10.60
CA PHE A 73 5.06 0.14 -10.61
C PHE A 73 5.09 -0.80 -11.82
N TRP A 74 5.40 -0.27 -13.02
CA TRP A 74 5.46 -1.06 -14.27
C TRP A 74 6.61 -2.06 -14.33
N GLN A 75 7.52 -2.06 -13.35
CA GLN A 75 8.65 -2.99 -13.24
C GLN A 75 8.46 -4.04 -12.16
N LEU A 76 7.36 -3.97 -11.40
CA LEU A 76 7.13 -4.79 -10.24
C LEU A 76 6.10 -5.88 -10.53
N GLU A 77 6.28 -7.02 -9.88
CA GLU A 77 5.36 -8.15 -9.94
C GLU A 77 4.86 -8.48 -8.53
N PRO A 78 3.58 -8.89 -8.37
CA PRO A 78 3.06 -9.37 -7.09
C PRO A 78 3.75 -10.68 -6.67
N ASP A 79 4.08 -10.79 -5.37
CA ASP A 79 4.62 -12.00 -4.77
C ASP A 79 4.21 -12.09 -3.28
N ASP A 80 3.06 -12.65 -3.00
CA ASP A 80 2.52 -12.77 -1.64
C ASP A 80 3.21 -13.86 -0.81
N ASP A 81 4.02 -14.72 -1.44
CA ASP A 81 4.83 -15.72 -0.74
C ASP A 81 6.14 -15.15 -0.19
N PHE A 82 6.53 -13.93 -0.58
CA PHE A 82 7.78 -13.30 -0.14
C PHE A 82 7.82 -13.06 1.38
N VAL A 83 6.70 -12.59 1.98
CA VAL A 83 6.48 -12.53 3.43
C VAL A 83 5.03 -12.87 3.75
N GLY A 84 4.80 -13.73 4.75
CA GLY A 84 3.48 -14.32 5.02
C GLY A 84 2.44 -13.37 5.66
N ASN A 85 2.83 -12.13 6.04
CA ASN A 85 1.94 -11.17 6.71
C ASN A 85 1.85 -9.82 6.00
N ALA A 86 2.30 -9.74 4.75
CA ALA A 86 2.18 -8.54 3.93
C ALA A 86 1.96 -8.90 2.47
N TRP A 87 1.19 -8.11 1.75
CA TRP A 87 1.18 -8.15 0.30
C TRP A 87 2.45 -7.53 -0.25
N THR A 88 3.02 -8.12 -1.27
CA THR A 88 4.31 -7.70 -1.82
C THR A 88 4.22 -7.41 -3.30
N LEU A 89 4.79 -6.27 -3.72
CA LEU A 89 5.20 -6.00 -5.09
C LEU A 89 6.72 -5.93 -5.13
N LYS A 90 7.36 -6.65 -6.05
CA LYS A 90 8.81 -6.66 -6.11
C LYS A 90 9.39 -6.64 -7.52
N LYS A 91 10.59 -6.11 -7.63
CA LYS A 91 11.58 -6.41 -8.64
C LYS A 91 12.78 -6.99 -7.92
N ASP A 92 12.93 -8.30 -8.02
CA ASP A 92 13.88 -9.04 -7.20
C ASP A 92 15.30 -8.47 -7.28
N GLY A 93 15.96 -8.39 -6.14
CA GLY A 93 17.30 -7.82 -6.00
C GLY A 93 17.40 -6.30 -6.19
N SER A 94 16.30 -5.56 -6.40
CA SER A 94 16.37 -4.12 -6.59
C SER A 94 15.34 -3.31 -5.81
N PHE A 95 14.08 -3.71 -5.82
CA PHE A 95 12.99 -2.96 -5.20
C PHE A 95 11.92 -3.89 -4.64
N TYR A 96 11.42 -3.58 -3.43
CA TYR A 96 10.34 -4.30 -2.79
C TYR A 96 9.42 -3.30 -2.10
N LEU A 97 8.11 -3.44 -2.33
CA LEU A 97 7.05 -2.76 -1.62
C LEU A 97 6.24 -3.79 -0.86
N LEU A 98 6.21 -3.71 0.46
CA LEU A 98 5.42 -4.56 1.33
C LEU A 98 4.30 -3.75 1.95
N TYR A 99 3.06 -4.23 1.87
CA TYR A 99 1.92 -3.60 2.54
C TYR A 99 1.38 -4.49 3.66
N PHE A 100 1.58 -4.04 4.87
CA PHE A 100 1.11 -4.67 6.11
C PHE A 100 -0.30 -4.16 6.42
N LYS A 101 -1.31 -4.81 5.87
CA LYS A 101 -2.72 -4.40 5.99
C LYS A 101 -3.20 -4.34 7.44
N ASP A 102 -2.82 -5.33 8.23
CA ASP A 102 -3.22 -5.48 9.63
C ASP A 102 -2.10 -5.06 10.61
N GLY A 103 -1.12 -4.34 10.07
CA GLY A 103 0.02 -3.87 10.84
C GLY A 103 1.11 -4.93 11.02
N GLY A 104 2.06 -4.62 11.91
CA GLY A 104 3.17 -5.49 12.21
C GLY A 104 4.45 -5.16 11.43
N THR A 105 5.34 -6.14 11.39
CA THR A 105 6.63 -6.11 10.71
C THR A 105 7.02 -7.52 10.31
N SER A 106 8.12 -7.68 9.59
CA SER A 106 8.61 -8.99 9.16
C SER A 106 10.14 -9.04 9.13
N GLU A 107 10.65 -10.26 8.98
CA GLU A 107 11.98 -10.49 8.45
C GLU A 107 11.91 -10.73 6.94
N VAL A 108 12.94 -10.32 6.22
CA VAL A 108 13.04 -10.47 4.77
C VAL A 108 14.36 -11.12 4.38
N ASN A 109 14.32 -11.97 3.36
CA ASN A 109 15.49 -12.54 2.73
C ASN A 109 15.76 -11.79 1.42
N LEU A 110 16.75 -10.91 1.42
CA LEU A 110 17.14 -10.13 0.25
C LEU A 110 18.39 -10.72 -0.39
N PRO A 111 18.55 -10.69 -1.72
CA PRO A 111 19.81 -10.97 -2.38
C PRO A 111 20.93 -10.10 -1.84
N ALA A 112 22.19 -10.56 -2.01
CA ALA A 112 23.36 -9.83 -1.52
C ALA A 112 23.41 -8.38 -2.02
N GLY A 113 23.71 -7.46 -1.11
CA GLY A 113 23.76 -6.02 -1.35
C GLY A 113 23.22 -5.23 -0.18
N ASP A 114 23.35 -3.91 -0.24
CA ASP A 114 22.82 -3.01 0.75
C ASP A 114 21.50 -2.39 0.29
N TYR A 115 20.54 -2.25 1.20
CA TYR A 115 19.20 -1.73 0.93
C TYR A 115 18.82 -0.67 1.95
N THR A 116 18.12 0.35 1.48
CA THR A 116 17.47 1.35 2.35
C THR A 116 16.04 0.98 2.62
N ILE A 117 15.52 1.38 3.79
CA ILE A 117 14.12 1.19 4.18
C ILE A 117 13.44 2.54 4.34
N SER A 118 12.22 2.64 3.83
CA SER A 118 11.32 3.76 4.09
C SER A 118 9.93 3.25 4.46
N TRP A 119 9.29 3.86 5.45
CA TRP A 119 7.95 3.55 5.86
C TRP A 119 6.98 4.64 5.42
N PHE A 120 5.88 4.24 4.81
CA PHE A 120 4.79 5.13 4.41
C PHE A 120 3.53 4.86 5.23
N ASP A 121 2.94 5.93 5.77
CA ASP A 121 1.65 5.89 6.43
C ASP A 121 0.52 6.22 5.45
N PRO A 122 -0.28 5.23 5.03
CA PRO A 122 -1.35 5.45 4.05
C PRO A 122 -2.49 6.33 4.55
N ARG A 123 -2.63 6.50 5.87
CA ARG A 123 -3.68 7.29 6.52
C ARG A 123 -3.34 8.78 6.54
N ASN A 124 -2.05 9.09 6.72
CA ASN A 124 -1.55 10.44 6.92
C ASN A 124 -0.70 10.95 5.74
N ASN A 125 -0.60 10.18 4.65
CA ASN A 125 0.20 10.54 3.47
C ASN A 125 1.65 10.93 3.85
N THR A 126 2.26 10.19 4.77
CA THR A 126 3.59 10.53 5.30
C THR A 126 4.58 9.42 4.97
N LEU A 127 5.59 9.77 4.18
CA LEU A 127 6.77 8.93 3.93
C LEU A 127 7.85 9.29 4.96
N LYS A 128 8.27 8.30 5.75
CA LYS A 128 9.35 8.43 6.70
C LYS A 128 10.53 7.57 6.25
N ASN A 129 11.55 8.21 5.77
CA ASN A 129 12.80 7.55 5.44
C ASN A 129 13.52 7.14 6.72
N ASN A 130 13.84 5.87 6.83
CA ASN A 130 14.69 5.38 7.90
C ASN A 130 16.15 5.38 7.39
N GLU A 131 16.65 6.58 7.09
CA GLU A 131 17.96 6.80 6.43
C GLU A 131 19.14 6.19 7.19
N THR A 132 18.96 5.91 8.48
CA THR A 132 19.98 5.32 9.33
C THR A 132 19.98 3.79 9.28
N LYS A 133 18.92 3.17 8.76
CA LYS A 133 18.81 1.72 8.69
C LYS A 133 19.12 1.21 7.30
N VAL A 134 20.24 0.52 7.20
CA VAL A 134 20.65 -0.23 6.02
C VAL A 134 20.47 -1.71 6.33
N LEU A 135 19.78 -2.43 5.44
CA LEU A 135 19.74 -3.89 5.46
C LEU A 135 20.84 -4.42 4.57
N THR A 136 21.62 -5.37 5.07
CA THR A 136 22.60 -6.09 4.26
C THR A 136 22.02 -7.45 3.89
N GLY A 137 21.74 -7.64 2.60
CA GLY A 137 21.19 -8.88 2.06
C GLY A 137 22.16 -10.05 2.12
N GLY A 138 21.67 -11.24 1.78
CA GLY A 138 22.39 -12.51 1.87
C GLY A 138 22.07 -13.32 3.12
N SER A 139 21.27 -12.77 4.03
CA SER A 139 20.71 -13.47 5.20
C SER A 139 19.39 -12.84 5.60
N SER A 140 18.63 -13.51 6.49
CA SER A 140 17.39 -12.93 7.04
C SER A 140 17.70 -11.62 7.79
N GLN A 141 16.92 -10.59 7.50
CA GLN A 141 17.05 -9.25 8.06
C GLN A 141 15.71 -8.74 8.58
N SER A 142 15.67 -8.25 9.80
CA SER A 142 14.46 -7.63 10.34
C SER A 142 14.23 -6.25 9.75
N LEU A 143 13.03 -5.97 9.28
CA LEU A 143 12.62 -4.63 8.84
C LEU A 143 12.60 -3.62 10.00
N GLY A 144 12.46 -4.11 11.24
CA GLY A 144 12.15 -3.27 12.39
C GLY A 144 10.69 -2.84 12.38
N ASN A 145 10.30 -2.05 13.37
CA ASN A 145 8.92 -1.59 13.50
C ASN A 145 8.65 -0.36 12.63
N PRO A 146 7.41 -0.20 12.12
CA PRO A 146 7.00 1.06 11.54
C PRO A 146 7.06 2.19 12.57
N PRO A 147 7.21 3.46 12.15
CA PRO A 147 7.42 4.59 13.05
C PRO A 147 6.15 5.09 13.76
N GLY A 148 5.18 4.24 13.96
CA GLY A 148 3.89 4.55 14.62
C GLY A 148 3.21 3.31 15.16
N ALA A 149 1.85 3.35 15.25
CA ALA A 149 1.07 2.26 15.82
C ALA A 149 1.25 0.94 15.05
N LEU A 150 1.69 -0.10 15.74
CA LEU A 150 1.98 -1.41 15.16
C LEU A 150 0.73 -2.13 14.62
N GLY A 151 -0.44 -1.86 15.17
CA GLY A 151 -1.71 -2.45 14.72
C GLY A 151 -2.38 -1.70 13.58
N SER A 152 -1.73 -0.68 13.04
CA SER A 152 -2.22 0.07 11.88
C SER A 152 -1.55 -0.41 10.61
N ASP A 153 -2.20 -0.15 9.47
CA ASP A 153 -1.61 -0.45 8.17
C ASP A 153 -0.42 0.45 7.84
N TRP A 154 0.61 -0.15 7.25
CA TRP A 154 1.84 0.51 6.83
C TRP A 154 2.34 -0.07 5.51
N ALA A 155 2.95 0.77 4.70
CA ALA A 155 3.74 0.31 3.56
C ALA A 155 5.23 0.48 3.82
N CYS A 156 6.01 -0.55 3.50
CA CYS A 156 7.47 -0.55 3.64
C CYS A 156 8.12 -0.64 2.26
N LEU A 157 8.93 0.34 1.93
CA LEU A 157 9.74 0.35 0.73
C LEU A 157 11.14 -0.12 1.07
N ILE A 158 11.68 -1.02 0.26
CA ILE A 158 13.05 -1.52 0.36
C ILE A 158 13.71 -1.30 -1.00
N GLU A 159 14.75 -0.51 -1.04
CA GLU A 159 15.42 -0.10 -2.26
C GLU A 159 16.91 -0.43 -2.20
N LYS A 160 17.42 -1.11 -3.23
CA LYS A 160 18.85 -1.41 -3.32
C LYS A 160 19.63 -0.12 -3.47
N ARG A 161 20.70 0.00 -2.69
CA ARG A 161 21.68 1.10 -2.84
C ARG A 161 22.58 0.83 -4.03
N ASN A 162 22.79 1.85 -4.84
CA ASN A 162 23.76 1.81 -5.95
C ASN A 162 25.20 1.96 -5.44
#